data_8675704e9418633899c230ecf917cfeb
#
_entry.id   8675704e9418633899c230ecf917cfeb
#
_cell.length_a   1.000
_cell.length_b   1.000
_cell.length_c   1.000
_cell.angle_alpha   90.00
_cell.angle_beta   90.00
_cell.angle_gamma   90.00
#
_symmetry.space_group_name_H-M   'P 1'
#
loop_
_entity.id
_entity.type
_entity.pdbx_description
1 polymer ?
#
loop_
_entity_poly.entity_id
_entity_poly.type
_entity_poly.pdbx_seq_one_letter_code
_entity_poly.pdbx_strand_id
1 'polypeptide(L)'
;MKIAYIILAHKYPEQLVRFVSLLQTENTCFFIHIDGKTDQETSSQMINQLQDIPSVYFVKRYKCFWGDFNIIKATLEAINAVLKSKIEFDYAILLSGQDYLIKSNSYLSDFLANNHKQEFMEFCSLHSPENKWYKQGGYYQSLKRIEWWHFHYRSKHLCLQK
;
A
#
# COMPACT_ATOMS: atom_id res chain seq x y z
N MET A 1 -19.98 -7.18 -4.72
CA MET A 1 -18.57 -7.55 -4.55
C MET A 1 -17.98 -6.70 -3.43
N LYS A 2 -17.28 -7.31 -2.49
CA LYS A 2 -16.72 -6.65 -1.31
C LYS A 2 -15.22 -6.39 -1.52
N ILE A 3 -14.76 -5.17 -1.26
CA ILE A 3 -13.36 -4.77 -1.49
C ILE A 3 -12.75 -4.21 -0.19
N ALA A 4 -11.59 -4.75 0.19
CA ALA A 4 -10.77 -4.23 1.26
C ALA A 4 -9.64 -3.37 0.64
N TYR A 5 -9.67 -2.06 0.88
CA TYR A 5 -8.61 -1.15 0.46
C TYR A 5 -7.54 -1.03 1.55
N ILE A 6 -6.29 -1.27 1.18
CA ILE A 6 -5.11 -1.06 2.02
C ILE A 6 -4.44 0.21 1.52
N ILE A 7 -4.39 1.26 2.34
CA ILE A 7 -3.86 2.57 1.92
C ILE A 7 -2.65 2.95 2.76
N LEU A 8 -1.52 3.20 2.10
CA LEU A 8 -0.32 3.74 2.74
C LEU A 8 -0.27 5.26 2.53
N ALA A 9 -0.47 6.04 3.60
CA ALA A 9 -0.54 7.50 3.56
C ALA A 9 0.60 8.14 4.36
N HIS A 10 1.06 9.35 3.95
CA HIS A 10 2.10 10.09 4.65
C HIS A 10 1.98 11.61 4.53
N LYS A 11 1.09 12.12 3.67
CA LYS A 11 0.85 13.55 3.42
C LYS A 11 -0.50 13.77 2.75
N TYR A 12 -0.88 15.04 2.61
CA TYR A 12 -2.10 15.49 1.94
C TYR A 12 -3.40 14.91 2.54
N PRO A 13 -3.77 15.31 3.78
CA PRO A 13 -4.97 14.82 4.46
C PRO A 13 -6.24 14.98 3.64
N GLU A 14 -6.44 16.14 3.02
CA GLU A 14 -7.63 16.41 2.22
C GLU A 14 -7.74 15.51 0.98
N GLN A 15 -6.61 15.17 0.35
CA GLN A 15 -6.59 14.23 -0.77
C GLN A 15 -6.99 12.83 -0.30
N LEU A 16 -6.43 12.37 0.83
CA LEU A 16 -6.77 11.06 1.41
C LEU A 16 -8.27 10.99 1.74
N VAL A 17 -8.82 12.02 2.36
CA VAL A 17 -10.24 12.07 2.72
C VAL A 17 -11.12 12.01 1.48
N ARG A 18 -10.81 12.83 0.45
CA ARG A 18 -11.54 12.78 -0.82
C ARG A 18 -11.43 11.42 -1.50
N PHE A 19 -10.25 10.80 -1.45
CA PHE A 19 -10.02 9.50 -2.05
C PHE A 19 -10.83 8.40 -1.35
N VAL A 20 -10.83 8.37 -0.02
CA VAL A 20 -11.67 7.44 0.77
C VAL A 20 -13.14 7.67 0.47
N SER A 21 -13.60 8.93 0.46
CA SER A 21 -15.00 9.26 0.15
C SER A 21 -15.43 8.81 -1.24
N LEU A 22 -14.55 8.90 -2.23
CA LEU A 22 -14.83 8.42 -3.60
C LEU A 22 -14.91 6.90 -3.69
N LEU A 23 -14.05 6.19 -2.94
CA LEU A 23 -14.03 4.72 -2.91
C LEU A 23 -15.13 4.13 -2.02
N GLN A 24 -15.72 4.93 -1.13
CA GLN A 24 -16.66 4.47 -0.14
C GLN A 24 -17.98 4.02 -0.77
N THR A 25 -18.34 2.78 -0.48
CA THR A 25 -19.64 2.16 -0.78
C THR A 25 -20.05 1.28 0.40
N GLU A 26 -21.24 0.70 0.37
CA GLU A 26 -21.68 -0.27 1.38
C GLU A 26 -20.83 -1.56 1.41
N ASN A 27 -20.10 -1.83 0.34
CA ASN A 27 -19.29 -3.04 0.14
C ASN A 27 -17.78 -2.78 0.23
N THR A 28 -17.35 -1.66 0.81
CA THR A 28 -15.92 -1.31 0.91
C THR A 28 -15.50 -1.09 2.36
N CYS A 29 -14.27 -1.49 2.67
CA CYS A 29 -13.61 -1.17 3.92
C CYS A 29 -12.17 -0.71 3.67
N PHE A 30 -11.61 0.06 4.60
CA PHE A 30 -10.33 0.74 4.45
C PHE A 30 -9.42 0.43 5.63
N PHE A 31 -8.23 -0.06 5.34
CA PHE A 31 -7.16 -0.28 6.31
C PHE A 31 -6.04 0.69 6.02
N ILE A 32 -5.93 1.74 6.83
CA ILE A 32 -5.07 2.90 6.55
C ILE A 32 -3.84 2.88 7.46
N HIS A 33 -2.67 2.79 6.84
CA HIS A 33 -1.40 3.03 7.50
C HIS A 33 -0.98 4.49 7.28
N ILE A 34 -0.79 5.25 8.36
CA ILE A 34 -0.19 6.57 8.31
C ILE A 34 1.28 6.46 8.70
N ASP A 35 2.19 6.90 7.84
CA ASP A 35 3.64 6.84 8.11
C ASP A 35 3.98 7.46 9.47
N GLY A 36 4.76 6.74 10.26
CA GLY A 36 5.20 7.19 11.59
C GLY A 36 6.11 8.43 11.56
N LYS A 37 6.58 8.87 10.38
CA LYS A 37 7.31 10.13 10.19
C LYS A 37 6.38 11.32 9.90
N THR A 38 5.14 11.06 9.54
CA THR A 38 4.16 12.13 9.34
C THR A 38 4.01 12.90 10.65
N ASP A 39 4.15 14.22 10.58
CA ASP A 39 4.02 15.09 11.75
C ASP A 39 2.65 14.95 12.42
N GLN A 40 2.59 15.40 13.67
CA GLN A 40 1.41 15.21 14.51
C GLN A 40 0.19 15.95 13.95
N GLU A 41 0.35 17.14 13.40
CA GLU A 41 -0.75 17.93 12.87
C GLU A 41 -1.38 17.23 11.66
N THR A 42 -0.57 16.92 10.63
CA THR A 42 -0.99 16.20 9.42
C THR A 42 -1.63 14.85 9.75
N SER A 43 -1.03 14.07 10.66
CA SER A 43 -1.56 12.76 11.03
C SER A 43 -2.88 12.87 11.81
N SER A 44 -3.01 13.86 12.71
CA SER A 44 -4.26 14.10 13.44
C SER A 44 -5.38 14.57 12.51
N GLN A 45 -5.09 15.40 11.51
CA GLN A 45 -6.06 15.79 10.50
C GLN A 45 -6.60 14.58 9.73
N MET A 46 -5.73 13.65 9.29
CA MET A 46 -6.16 12.42 8.62
C MET A 46 -7.06 11.56 9.51
N ILE A 47 -6.67 11.37 10.77
CA ILE A 47 -7.41 10.53 11.71
C ILE A 47 -8.76 11.17 12.03
N ASN A 48 -8.78 12.44 12.43
CA ASN A 48 -10.00 13.13 12.87
C ASN A 48 -11.08 13.20 11.77
N GLN A 49 -10.66 13.29 10.50
CA GLN A 49 -11.61 13.37 9.39
C GLN A 49 -12.13 12.00 8.93
N LEU A 50 -11.49 10.91 9.30
CA LEU A 50 -11.82 9.56 8.83
C LEU A 50 -12.24 8.59 9.93
N GLN A 51 -11.96 8.86 11.22
CA GLN A 51 -12.20 7.93 12.33
C GLN A 51 -13.69 7.62 12.58
N ASP A 52 -14.57 8.54 12.20
CA ASP A 52 -16.02 8.38 12.40
C ASP A 52 -16.68 7.59 11.26
N ILE A 53 -15.92 7.18 10.24
CA ILE A 53 -16.39 6.32 9.17
C ILE A 53 -16.29 4.86 9.63
N PRO A 54 -17.40 4.13 9.81
CA PRO A 54 -17.39 2.79 10.41
C PRO A 54 -16.58 1.75 9.65
N SER A 55 -16.38 1.97 8.35
CA SER A 55 -15.59 1.08 7.48
C SER A 55 -14.10 1.43 7.41
N VAL A 56 -13.62 2.42 8.19
CA VAL A 56 -12.21 2.84 8.22
C VAL A 56 -11.52 2.31 9.47
N TYR A 57 -10.39 1.67 9.28
CA TYR A 57 -9.54 1.09 10.32
C TYR A 57 -8.12 1.62 10.17
N PHE A 58 -7.58 2.24 11.23
CA PHE A 58 -6.19 2.65 11.27
C PHE A 58 -5.33 1.52 11.82
N VAL A 59 -4.23 1.22 11.11
CA VAL A 59 -3.28 0.19 11.53
C VAL A 59 -2.06 0.79 12.22
N LYS A 60 -1.25 -0.06 12.87
CA LYS A 60 -0.03 0.36 13.56
C LYS A 60 0.89 1.13 12.63
N ARG A 61 1.37 2.29 13.07
CA ARG A 61 2.26 3.18 12.31
C ARG A 61 3.72 2.72 12.41
N TYR A 62 4.41 2.71 11.29
CA TYR A 62 5.85 2.49 11.17
C TYR A 62 6.50 3.69 10.49
N LYS A 63 7.71 4.06 10.91
CA LYS A 63 8.52 5.08 10.23
C LYS A 63 9.11 4.48 8.96
N CYS A 64 8.58 4.84 7.80
CA CYS A 64 8.99 4.29 6.52
C CYS A 64 10.02 5.21 5.86
N PHE A 65 11.23 4.71 5.61
CA PHE A 65 12.24 5.40 4.83
C PHE A 65 12.32 4.78 3.44
N TRP A 66 12.69 5.56 2.45
CA TRP A 66 12.83 5.07 1.10
C TRP A 66 13.92 3.98 1.03
N GLY A 67 13.59 2.84 0.43
CA GLY A 67 14.49 1.68 0.38
C GLY A 67 14.60 0.85 1.66
N ASP A 68 13.87 1.23 2.73
CA ASP A 68 13.83 0.50 3.98
C ASP A 68 12.73 -0.58 3.96
N PHE A 69 12.95 -1.64 4.75
CA PHE A 69 11.99 -2.73 4.94
C PHE A 69 10.69 -2.27 5.63
N ASN A 70 10.68 -1.15 6.33
CA ASN A 70 9.51 -0.69 7.07
C ASN A 70 8.29 -0.39 6.21
N ILE A 71 8.46 -0.05 4.92
CA ILE A 71 7.32 0.11 4.01
C ILE A 71 6.64 -1.24 3.73
N ILE A 72 7.45 -2.30 3.58
CA ILE A 72 6.95 -3.68 3.43
C ILE A 72 6.26 -4.10 4.73
N LYS A 73 6.87 -3.82 5.89
CA LYS A 73 6.30 -4.11 7.19
C LYS A 73 4.97 -3.41 7.41
N ALA A 74 4.83 -2.15 6.98
CA ALA A 74 3.57 -1.41 7.02
C ALA A 74 2.49 -2.08 6.17
N THR A 75 2.85 -2.52 4.95
CA THR A 75 1.95 -3.26 4.06
C THR A 75 1.52 -4.58 4.69
N LEU A 76 2.46 -5.37 5.23
CA LEU A 76 2.16 -6.65 5.88
C LEU A 76 1.30 -6.47 7.14
N GLU A 77 1.52 -5.41 7.91
CA GLU A 77 0.66 -5.06 9.06
C GLU A 77 -0.77 -4.80 8.62
N ALA A 78 -0.96 -4.03 7.55
CA ALA A 78 -2.28 -3.74 7.01
C ALA A 78 -2.96 -5.01 6.45
N ILE A 79 -2.24 -5.86 5.73
CA ILE A 79 -2.76 -7.17 5.27
C ILE A 79 -3.18 -8.02 6.47
N ASN A 80 -2.35 -8.09 7.51
CA ASN A 80 -2.65 -8.85 8.71
C ASN A 80 -3.90 -8.29 9.44
N ALA A 81 -4.08 -6.96 9.46
CA ALA A 81 -5.27 -6.33 10.00
C ALA A 81 -6.53 -6.71 9.20
N VAL A 82 -6.45 -6.72 7.86
CA VAL A 82 -7.54 -7.20 7.00
C VAL A 82 -7.92 -8.63 7.36
N LEU A 83 -6.95 -9.54 7.43
CA LEU A 83 -7.17 -10.95 7.73
C LEU A 83 -7.75 -11.17 9.14
N LYS A 84 -7.30 -10.39 10.13
CA LYS A 84 -7.78 -10.48 11.52
C LYS A 84 -9.16 -9.85 11.73
N SER A 85 -9.59 -8.95 10.87
CA SER A 85 -10.87 -8.25 11.00
C SER A 85 -12.08 -9.16 10.88
N LYS A 86 -11.91 -10.35 10.28
CA LYS A 86 -12.98 -11.30 9.92
C LYS A 86 -14.03 -10.70 8.96
N ILE A 87 -13.74 -9.55 8.36
CA ILE A 87 -14.57 -8.96 7.31
C ILE A 87 -14.39 -9.80 6.06
N GLU A 88 -15.48 -10.27 5.48
CA GLU A 88 -15.44 -10.96 4.20
C GLU A 88 -15.12 -9.97 3.08
N PHE A 89 -14.22 -10.34 2.18
CA PHE A 89 -13.88 -9.56 0.99
C PHE A 89 -13.56 -10.49 -0.19
N ASP A 90 -13.82 -10.00 -1.39
CA ASP A 90 -13.48 -10.70 -2.64
C ASP A 90 -12.09 -10.28 -3.13
N TYR A 91 -11.74 -9.00 -2.93
CA TYR A 91 -10.44 -8.43 -3.31
C TYR A 91 -9.87 -7.55 -2.20
N ALA A 92 -8.54 -7.65 -2.03
CA ALA A 92 -7.76 -6.68 -1.26
C ALA A 92 -6.89 -5.87 -2.23
N ILE A 93 -6.99 -4.53 -2.20
CA ILE A 93 -6.31 -3.65 -3.14
C ILE A 93 -5.35 -2.74 -2.37
N LEU A 94 -4.05 -2.83 -2.68
CA LEU A 94 -3.02 -1.97 -2.11
C LEU A 94 -2.92 -0.66 -2.91
N LEU A 95 -3.02 0.47 -2.20
CA LEU A 95 -3.01 1.82 -2.75
C LEU A 95 -2.07 2.73 -1.97
N SER A 96 -1.58 3.77 -2.63
CA SER A 96 -0.96 4.92 -1.98
C SER A 96 -2.03 5.96 -1.63
N GLY A 97 -1.84 6.70 -0.53
CA GLY A 97 -2.68 7.87 -0.22
C GLY A 97 -2.58 9.00 -1.25
N GLN A 98 -1.73 8.85 -2.28
CA GLN A 98 -1.59 9.79 -3.40
C GLN A 98 -2.23 9.27 -4.70
N ASP A 99 -2.74 8.03 -4.70
CA ASP A 99 -3.48 7.49 -5.83
C ASP A 99 -4.86 8.15 -5.94
N TYR A 100 -5.45 8.05 -7.11
CA TYR A 100 -6.79 8.59 -7.36
C TYR A 100 -7.52 7.77 -8.43
N LEU A 101 -8.84 7.67 -8.31
CA LEU A 101 -9.65 6.98 -9.30
C LEU A 101 -9.75 7.78 -10.60
N ILE A 102 -9.52 7.09 -11.71
CA ILE A 102 -9.75 7.61 -13.08
C ILE A 102 -10.97 6.99 -13.75
N LYS A 103 -11.64 6.07 -13.08
CA LYS A 103 -12.89 5.43 -13.49
C LYS A 103 -13.88 5.42 -12.32
N SER A 104 -15.16 5.20 -12.60
CA SER A 104 -16.18 5.10 -11.55
C SER A 104 -16.04 3.82 -10.72
N ASN A 105 -16.61 3.83 -9.51
CA ASN A 105 -16.70 2.63 -8.66
C ASN A 105 -17.48 1.51 -9.36
N SER A 106 -18.52 1.82 -10.13
CA SER A 106 -19.25 0.82 -10.92
C SER A 106 -18.36 0.14 -11.95
N TYR A 107 -17.56 0.93 -12.69
CA TYR A 107 -16.60 0.36 -13.64
C TYR A 107 -15.59 -0.58 -12.98
N LEU A 108 -15.03 -0.16 -11.82
CA LEU A 108 -14.10 -0.99 -11.07
C LEU A 108 -14.76 -2.28 -10.59
N SER A 109 -15.98 -2.18 -10.07
CA SER A 109 -16.76 -3.33 -9.60
C SER A 109 -17.06 -4.32 -10.72
N ASP A 110 -17.48 -3.81 -11.88
CA ASP A 110 -17.77 -4.64 -13.07
C ASP A 110 -16.50 -5.29 -13.62
N PHE A 111 -15.39 -4.54 -13.67
CA PHE A 111 -14.09 -5.07 -14.09
C PHE A 111 -13.64 -6.23 -13.21
N LEU A 112 -13.70 -6.08 -11.88
CA LEU A 112 -13.31 -7.12 -10.94
C LEU A 112 -14.29 -8.32 -10.96
N ALA A 113 -15.57 -8.07 -11.15
CA ALA A 113 -16.58 -9.13 -11.27
C ALA A 113 -16.36 -9.99 -12.52
N ASN A 114 -16.06 -9.35 -13.65
CA ASN A 114 -15.77 -10.04 -14.91
C ASN A 114 -14.45 -10.82 -14.90
N ASN A 115 -13.56 -10.48 -13.96
CA ASN A 115 -12.25 -11.14 -13.75
C ASN A 115 -12.19 -11.84 -12.38
N HIS A 116 -13.31 -12.40 -11.93
CA HIS A 116 -13.39 -13.04 -10.63
C HIS A 116 -12.34 -14.15 -10.46
N LYS A 117 -11.65 -14.15 -9.30
CA LYS A 117 -10.52 -15.03 -8.97
C LYS A 117 -9.22 -14.78 -9.76
N GLN A 118 -9.15 -13.71 -10.55
CA GLN A 118 -7.90 -13.32 -11.17
C GLN A 118 -7.08 -12.45 -10.19
N GLU A 119 -5.80 -12.80 -10.03
CA GLU A 119 -4.83 -11.99 -9.29
C GLU A 119 -4.24 -10.91 -10.20
N PHE A 120 -4.22 -9.67 -9.74
CA PHE A 120 -3.65 -8.52 -10.46
C PHE A 120 -2.27 -8.17 -9.93
N MET A 121 -1.40 -9.19 -9.86
CA MET A 121 0.00 -9.06 -9.45
C MET A 121 0.90 -9.50 -10.59
N GLU A 122 1.80 -8.62 -11.01
CA GLU A 122 2.85 -8.99 -11.95
C GLU A 122 4.04 -9.56 -11.17
N PHE A 123 4.49 -10.73 -11.54
CA PHE A 123 5.69 -11.33 -11.02
C PHE A 123 6.58 -11.82 -12.17
N CYS A 124 7.88 -11.79 -11.97
CA CYS A 124 8.84 -12.26 -12.96
C CYS A 124 10.07 -12.85 -12.27
N SER A 125 10.65 -13.87 -12.90
CA SER A 125 11.95 -14.37 -12.45
C SER A 125 13.03 -13.32 -12.72
N LEU A 126 13.85 -13.01 -11.72
CA LEU A 126 15.00 -12.11 -11.88
C LEU A 126 16.03 -12.64 -12.90
N HIS A 127 16.09 -13.95 -13.06
CA HIS A 127 17.04 -14.60 -13.98
C HIS A 127 16.49 -14.84 -15.39
N SER A 128 15.22 -14.47 -15.66
CA SER A 128 14.63 -14.64 -16.98
C SER A 128 15.15 -13.58 -17.96
N PRO A 129 15.73 -13.96 -19.11
CA PRO A 129 16.15 -13.01 -20.14
C PRO A 129 14.97 -12.21 -20.74
N GLU A 130 13.75 -12.71 -20.61
CA GLU A 130 12.52 -12.04 -21.07
C GLU A 130 12.03 -10.99 -20.09
N ASN A 131 12.56 -10.97 -18.87
CA ASN A 131 12.20 -10.02 -17.85
C ASN A 131 12.53 -8.59 -18.32
N LYS A 132 11.51 -7.71 -18.35
CA LYS A 132 11.67 -6.29 -18.72
C LYS A 132 12.71 -5.57 -17.85
N TRP A 133 12.78 -5.91 -16.57
CA TRP A 133 13.78 -5.37 -15.63
C TRP A 133 15.20 -5.80 -15.96
N TYR A 134 15.38 -7.04 -16.44
CA TYR A 134 16.66 -7.54 -16.93
C TYR A 134 17.16 -6.70 -18.11
N LYS A 135 16.30 -6.49 -19.11
CA LYS A 135 16.63 -5.72 -20.33
C LYS A 135 16.93 -4.24 -20.06
N GLN A 136 16.36 -3.67 -18.99
CA GLN A 136 16.55 -2.27 -18.59
C GLN A 136 17.68 -2.07 -17.58
N GLY A 137 18.52 -3.08 -17.34
CA GLY A 137 19.58 -3.01 -16.32
C GLY A 137 19.10 -3.09 -14.87
N GLY A 138 17.82 -3.25 -14.64
CA GLY A 138 17.22 -3.41 -13.31
C GLY A 138 17.63 -4.70 -12.59
N TYR A 139 18.12 -5.69 -13.34
CA TYR A 139 18.70 -6.92 -12.81
C TYR A 139 19.82 -6.65 -11.80
N TYR A 140 20.80 -5.82 -12.16
CA TYR A 140 21.91 -5.46 -11.27
C TYR A 140 21.43 -4.73 -10.00
N GLN A 141 20.44 -3.86 -10.12
CA GLN A 141 19.88 -3.17 -8.97
C GLN A 141 19.12 -4.13 -8.05
N SER A 142 18.40 -5.09 -8.62
CA SER A 142 17.67 -6.11 -7.86
C SER A 142 18.62 -7.08 -7.15
N LEU A 143 19.69 -7.52 -7.81
CA LEU A 143 20.73 -8.34 -7.18
C LEU A 143 21.41 -7.61 -6.03
N LYS A 144 21.79 -6.35 -6.20
CA LYS A 144 22.38 -5.54 -5.12
C LYS A 144 21.48 -5.49 -3.89
N ARG A 145 20.17 -5.42 -4.07
CA ARG A 145 19.20 -5.43 -2.94
C ARG A 145 19.19 -6.76 -2.20
N ILE A 146 19.44 -7.87 -2.87
CA ILE A 146 19.47 -9.22 -2.30
C ILE A 146 20.86 -9.56 -1.72
N GLU A 147 21.92 -9.14 -2.39
CA GLU A 147 23.30 -9.47 -2.05
C GLU A 147 23.94 -8.51 -1.05
N TRP A 148 23.30 -7.35 -0.81
CA TRP A 148 23.83 -6.32 0.07
C TRP A 148 22.94 -6.15 1.29
N TRP A 149 23.58 -5.91 2.45
CA TRP A 149 22.88 -5.46 3.65
C TRP A 149 22.61 -3.98 3.56
N HIS A 150 21.37 -3.56 3.81
CA HIS A 150 20.91 -2.17 3.76
C HIS A 150 20.56 -1.69 5.17
N PHE A 151 21.24 -0.65 5.64
CA PHE A 151 21.03 -0.08 6.96
C PHE A 151 20.76 1.41 6.86
N HIS A 152 19.90 1.90 7.75
CA HIS A 152 19.74 3.33 7.99
C HIS A 152 20.36 3.69 9.33
N TYR A 153 21.38 4.55 9.31
CA TYR A 153 22.01 5.07 10.50
C TYR A 153 22.13 6.60 10.40
N ARG A 154 21.54 7.34 11.37
CA ARG A 154 21.53 8.81 11.42
C ARG A 154 21.17 9.45 10.06
N SER A 155 20.07 9.02 9.45
CA SER A 155 19.57 9.48 8.14
C SER A 155 20.46 9.16 6.94
N LYS A 156 21.51 8.36 7.12
CA LYS A 156 22.35 7.85 6.02
C LYS A 156 21.97 6.42 5.70
N HIS A 157 21.86 6.14 4.39
CA HIS A 157 21.71 4.78 3.88
C HIS A 157 23.09 4.16 3.67
N LEU A 158 23.37 3.06 4.36
CA LEU A 158 24.61 2.32 4.26
C LEU A 158 24.35 0.96 3.62
N CYS A 159 25.21 0.55 2.72
CA CYS A 159 25.17 -0.75 2.06
C CYS A 159 26.47 -1.50 2.34
N LEU A 160 26.36 -2.74 2.80
CA LEU A 160 27.48 -3.66 2.98
C LEU A 160 27.22 -4.91 2.13
N GLN A 161 28.24 -5.38 1.40
CA GLN A 161 28.14 -6.64 0.66
C GLN A 161 28.05 -7.79 1.65
N LYS A 162 27.19 -8.77 1.36
CA LYS A 162 27.04 -10.00 2.15
C LYS A 162 28.25 -10.89 2.04
#